data_91c3d6e342d2d46ebe7a156f4645b648
#
_entry.id   91c3d6e342d2d46ebe7a156f4645b648
#
_cell.length_a   1.000
_cell.length_b   1.000
_cell.length_c   1.000
_cell.angle_alpha   90.00
_cell.angle_beta   90.00
_cell.angle_gamma   90.00
#
_symmetry.space_group_name_H-M   'P 1'
#
loop_
_entity.id
_entity.type
_entity.pdbx_description
1 polymer ?
#
loop_
_entity_poly.entity_id
_entity_poly.type
_entity_poly.pdbx_seq_one_letter_code
_entity_poly.pdbx_strand_id
1 'polypeptide(L)'
;QVLSSENPLPTPAAVELPVPGVPEGDLAAARAAINAYFEQFEGMLVTFPDTLTVAEYFELARYGQVLLAAGGRPRQFTDQNLPDASGFIDHQIDFARRTIILDDDNNVQNAAITGGDKPYFWPRPGLSVDNFFRG
;
A
#
# COMPACT_ATOMS: atom_id res chain seq x y z
N GLN A 1 5.18 -7.36 -25.73
CA GLN A 1 5.79 -6.68 -26.89
C GLN A 1 5.56 -5.18 -26.74
N VAL A 2 6.61 -4.40 -26.56
CA VAL A 2 6.51 -2.94 -26.58
C VAL A 2 6.21 -2.53 -28.02
N LEU A 3 5.01 -2.03 -28.27
CA LEU A 3 4.55 -1.69 -29.61
C LEU A 3 5.04 -0.31 -30.09
N SER A 4 5.48 0.56 -29.19
CA SER A 4 6.09 1.84 -29.55
C SER A 4 6.89 2.40 -28.36
N SER A 5 8.10 2.87 -28.60
CA SER A 5 8.92 3.63 -27.66
C SER A 5 8.82 5.15 -27.91
N GLU A 6 8.00 5.59 -28.87
CA GLU A 6 7.97 6.98 -29.31
C GLU A 6 6.90 7.84 -28.63
N ASN A 7 5.92 7.21 -27.95
CA ASN A 7 4.94 7.95 -27.18
C ASN A 7 5.42 8.13 -25.73
N PRO A 8 5.57 9.36 -25.24
CA PRO A 8 5.88 9.59 -23.84
C PRO A 8 4.75 9.04 -22.98
N LEU A 9 5.10 8.55 -21.79
CA LEU A 9 4.10 8.18 -20.77
C LEU A 9 3.24 9.41 -20.45
N PRO A 10 1.95 9.22 -20.13
CA PRO A 10 1.11 10.30 -19.65
C PRO A 10 1.71 10.95 -18.41
N THR A 11 1.43 12.21 -18.19
CA THR A 11 1.83 12.88 -16.93
C THR A 11 1.14 12.19 -15.76
N PRO A 12 1.89 11.71 -14.76
CA PRO A 12 1.28 11.06 -13.60
C PRO A 12 0.38 12.00 -12.82
N ALA A 13 -0.78 11.51 -12.38
CA ALA A 13 -1.61 12.22 -11.41
C ALA A 13 -1.01 12.12 -10.03
N ALA A 14 -0.97 13.22 -9.28
CA ALA A 14 -0.48 13.23 -7.91
C ALA A 14 -1.55 12.69 -6.95
N VAL A 15 -1.21 11.67 -6.17
CA VAL A 15 -2.06 11.11 -5.12
C VAL A 15 -1.53 11.57 -3.77
N GLU A 16 -2.35 12.26 -3.01
CA GLU A 16 -2.00 12.74 -1.67
C GLU A 16 -2.32 11.69 -0.61
N LEU A 17 -1.36 11.46 0.29
CA LEU A 17 -1.54 10.67 1.51
C LEU A 17 -0.98 11.46 2.71
N PRO A 18 -1.69 11.53 3.83
CA PRO A 18 -3.01 10.92 4.12
C PRO A 18 -4.14 11.48 3.22
N VAL A 19 -5.08 10.63 2.83
CA VAL A 19 -6.25 11.04 2.04
C VAL A 19 -6.94 12.23 2.71
N PRO A 20 -7.14 13.36 2.00
CA PRO A 20 -7.76 14.55 2.57
C PRO A 20 -9.28 14.41 2.74
N GLY A 21 -9.87 15.18 3.65
CA GLY A 21 -11.33 15.30 3.80
C GLY A 21 -12.04 14.05 4.34
N VAL A 22 -11.30 13.13 4.95
CA VAL A 22 -11.88 11.91 5.54
C VAL A 22 -12.57 12.24 6.87
N PRO A 23 -13.84 11.83 7.07
CA PRO A 23 -14.57 12.05 8.33
C PRO A 23 -13.91 11.33 9.52
N GLU A 24 -13.98 11.95 10.71
CA GLU A 24 -13.55 11.37 11.98
C GLU A 24 -14.73 10.70 12.69
N GLY A 25 -14.43 9.76 13.59
CA GLY A 25 -15.41 9.12 14.47
C GLY A 25 -16.36 8.11 13.80
N ASP A 26 -16.39 8.05 12.48
CA ASP A 26 -17.22 7.09 11.72
C ASP A 26 -16.37 6.33 10.70
N LEU A 27 -15.99 5.11 11.04
CA LEU A 27 -15.16 4.27 10.20
C LEU A 27 -15.81 3.90 8.84
N ALA A 28 -17.13 3.77 8.80
CA ALA A 28 -17.83 3.43 7.57
C ALA A 28 -17.85 4.62 6.61
N ALA A 29 -18.16 5.81 7.11
CA ALA A 29 -18.11 7.04 6.33
C ALA A 29 -16.68 7.36 5.87
N ALA A 30 -15.68 7.15 6.75
CA ALA A 30 -14.28 7.33 6.41
C ALA A 30 -13.83 6.41 5.26
N ARG A 31 -14.15 5.12 5.33
CA ARG A 31 -13.84 4.16 4.26
C ARG A 31 -14.52 4.53 2.95
N ALA A 32 -15.77 4.94 2.98
CA ALA A 32 -16.48 5.39 1.78
C ALA A 32 -15.78 6.61 1.14
N ALA A 33 -15.35 7.59 1.94
CA ALA A 33 -14.63 8.77 1.48
C ALA A 33 -13.27 8.39 0.88
N ILE A 34 -12.52 7.48 1.52
CA ILE A 34 -11.23 6.99 1.02
C ILE A 34 -11.41 6.27 -0.31
N ASN A 35 -12.39 5.38 -0.43
CA ASN A 35 -12.67 4.68 -1.69
C ASN A 35 -13.03 5.67 -2.79
N ALA A 36 -13.94 6.61 -2.54
CA ALA A 36 -14.33 7.64 -3.51
C ALA A 36 -13.15 8.53 -3.94
N TYR A 37 -12.17 8.74 -3.07
CA TYR A 37 -10.94 9.44 -3.41
C TYR A 37 -10.08 8.62 -4.39
N PHE A 38 -9.86 7.34 -4.13
CA PHE A 38 -9.04 6.49 -5.01
C PHE A 38 -9.71 6.15 -6.34
N GLU A 39 -11.03 6.02 -6.38
CA GLU A 39 -11.80 5.83 -7.64
C GLU A 39 -11.47 6.89 -8.70
N GLN A 40 -11.09 8.11 -8.29
CA GLN A 40 -10.73 9.17 -9.21
C GLN A 40 -9.43 8.89 -9.99
N PHE A 41 -8.61 7.98 -9.50
CA PHE A 41 -7.31 7.63 -10.07
C PHE A 41 -7.29 6.25 -10.75
N GLU A 42 -8.42 5.56 -10.78
CA GLU A 42 -8.51 4.22 -11.38
C GLU A 42 -8.05 4.23 -12.83
N GLY A 43 -7.15 3.32 -13.19
CA GLY A 43 -6.57 3.21 -14.53
C GLY A 43 -5.58 4.33 -14.92
N MET A 44 -5.23 5.23 -14.00
CA MET A 44 -4.28 6.31 -14.25
C MET A 44 -2.86 5.94 -13.83
N LEU A 45 -1.88 6.52 -14.52
CA LEU A 45 -0.51 6.57 -14.00
C LEU A 45 -0.48 7.57 -12.84
N VAL A 46 -0.04 7.14 -11.67
CA VAL A 46 -0.02 7.96 -10.47
C VAL A 46 1.39 8.16 -9.92
N THR A 47 1.57 9.21 -9.14
CA THR A 47 2.77 9.48 -8.36
C THR A 47 2.39 9.93 -6.95
N PHE A 48 3.23 9.62 -5.98
CA PHE A 48 3.09 10.09 -4.60
C PHE A 48 4.15 11.17 -4.36
N PRO A 49 3.76 12.42 -4.04
CA PRO A 49 4.70 13.50 -3.78
C PRO A 49 5.62 13.22 -2.59
N ASP A 50 5.09 12.54 -1.59
CA ASP A 50 5.80 12.19 -0.36
C ASP A 50 6.40 10.80 -0.40
N THR A 51 7.48 10.60 0.35
CA THR A 51 8.09 9.29 0.51
C THR A 51 7.17 8.37 1.32
N LEU A 52 6.86 7.20 0.76
CA LEU A 52 6.12 6.16 1.45
C LEU A 52 7.08 5.17 2.13
N THR A 53 6.68 4.71 3.30
CA THR A 53 7.43 3.73 4.10
C THR A 53 6.74 2.38 4.02
N VAL A 54 7.51 1.30 3.85
CA VAL A 54 6.97 -0.06 3.95
C VAL A 54 6.48 -0.31 5.39
N ALA A 55 5.17 -0.43 5.54
CA ALA A 55 4.52 -0.68 6.82
C ALA A 55 4.40 -2.17 7.12
N GLU A 56 4.08 -2.97 6.09
CA GLU A 56 3.93 -4.41 6.19
C GLU A 56 4.28 -5.09 4.86
N TYR A 57 4.84 -6.29 4.93
CA TYR A 57 5.23 -7.11 3.78
C TYR A 57 4.80 -8.59 3.92
N PHE A 58 3.89 -8.89 4.84
CA PHE A 58 3.44 -10.25 5.12
C PHE A 58 2.86 -10.94 3.86
N GLU A 59 2.11 -10.19 3.05
CA GLU A 59 1.50 -10.70 1.82
C GLU A 59 2.44 -10.71 0.60
N LEU A 60 3.66 -10.21 0.75
CA LEU A 60 4.60 -10.10 -0.38
C LEU A 60 4.91 -11.48 -1.01
N ALA A 61 5.16 -12.49 -0.19
CA ALA A 61 5.43 -13.83 -0.69
C ALA A 61 4.22 -14.52 -1.28
N ARG A 62 3.06 -14.22 -0.71
CA ARG A 62 1.83 -14.93 -1.03
C ARG A 62 1.11 -14.35 -2.23
N TYR A 63 1.07 -13.03 -2.32
CA TYR A 63 0.28 -12.30 -3.31
C TYR A 63 1.06 -11.19 -4.04
N GLY A 64 2.35 -11.03 -3.76
CA GLY A 64 3.12 -9.93 -4.36
C GLY A 64 2.78 -8.54 -3.82
N GLN A 65 2.16 -8.44 -2.64
CA GLN A 65 1.63 -7.20 -2.08
C GLN A 65 2.48 -6.65 -0.94
N VAL A 66 2.62 -5.33 -0.90
CA VAL A 66 3.28 -4.59 0.19
C VAL A 66 2.37 -3.45 0.66
N LEU A 67 2.20 -3.31 1.97
CA LEU A 67 1.51 -2.16 2.54
C LEU A 67 2.50 -1.01 2.70
N LEU A 68 2.17 0.12 2.08
CA LEU A 68 2.92 1.37 2.18
C LEU A 68 2.15 2.37 3.04
N ALA A 69 2.88 3.22 3.76
CA ALA A 69 2.30 4.27 4.61
C ALA A 69 3.01 5.60 4.44
N ALA A 70 2.24 6.68 4.39
CA ALA A 70 2.73 8.04 4.50
C ALA A 70 3.03 8.41 5.97
N GLY A 71 4.05 9.23 6.19
CA GLY A 71 4.42 9.69 7.53
C GLY A 71 5.10 8.65 8.42
N GLY A 72 5.68 7.60 7.81
CA GLY A 72 6.39 6.53 8.51
C GLY A 72 5.52 5.32 8.84
N ARG A 73 6.16 4.31 9.46
CA ARG A 73 5.48 3.06 9.81
C ARG A 73 4.42 3.30 10.90
N PRO A 74 3.15 2.95 10.66
CA PRO A 74 2.11 3.06 11.67
C PRO A 74 2.41 2.18 12.90
N ARG A 75 2.08 2.66 14.08
CA ARG A 75 2.15 1.90 15.33
C ARG A 75 0.80 1.28 15.64
N GLN A 76 0.79 0.22 16.44
CA GLN A 76 -0.46 -0.31 16.97
C GLN A 76 -1.04 0.67 18.00
N PHE A 77 -2.36 0.73 18.06
CA PHE A 77 -3.07 1.63 18.99
C PHE A 77 -2.62 1.44 20.44
N THR A 78 -2.49 0.20 20.85
CA THR A 78 -2.12 -0.18 22.24
C THR A 78 -0.65 0.06 22.58
N ASP A 79 0.20 0.41 21.63
CA ASP A 79 1.59 0.78 21.90
C ASP A 79 1.71 2.11 22.66
N GLN A 80 0.71 2.98 22.50
CA GLN A 80 0.75 4.35 23.02
C GLN A 80 -0.53 4.77 23.77
N ASN A 81 -1.59 3.96 23.73
CA ASN A 81 -2.89 4.32 24.29
C ASN A 81 -3.44 3.21 25.17
N LEU A 82 -4.21 3.60 26.17
CA LEU A 82 -5.06 2.66 26.89
C LEU A 82 -6.18 2.18 25.99
N PRO A 83 -6.73 0.98 26.21
CA PRO A 83 -7.88 0.49 25.48
C PRO A 83 -9.06 1.47 25.62
N ASP A 84 -9.44 2.11 24.53
CA ASP A 84 -10.54 3.06 24.42
C ASP A 84 -11.20 2.88 23.05
N ALA A 85 -12.52 2.63 23.04
CA ALA A 85 -13.24 2.31 21.82
C ALA A 85 -13.27 3.47 20.81
N SER A 86 -13.43 4.71 21.26
CA SER A 86 -13.49 5.89 20.38
C SER A 86 -12.12 6.19 19.78
N GLY A 87 -11.10 6.22 20.60
CA GLY A 87 -9.72 6.43 20.17
C GLY A 87 -9.24 5.34 19.24
N PHE A 88 -9.70 4.10 19.40
CA PHE A 88 -9.40 3.02 18.48
C PHE A 88 -10.01 3.23 17.08
N ILE A 89 -11.23 3.75 16.99
CA ILE A 89 -11.88 4.08 15.71
C ILE A 89 -11.09 5.15 14.98
N ASP A 90 -10.72 6.22 15.65
CA ASP A 90 -9.94 7.31 15.07
C ASP A 90 -8.56 6.85 14.61
N HIS A 91 -7.93 5.96 15.37
CA HIS A 91 -6.67 5.32 14.96
C HIS A 91 -6.86 4.45 13.71
N GLN A 92 -7.95 3.68 13.59
CA GLN A 92 -8.24 2.91 12.37
C GLN A 92 -8.49 3.80 11.16
N ILE A 93 -9.16 4.94 11.35
CA ILE A 93 -9.38 5.93 10.30
C ILE A 93 -8.05 6.53 9.86
N ASP A 94 -7.20 6.95 10.81
CA ASP A 94 -5.87 7.49 10.49
C ASP A 94 -5.00 6.45 9.76
N PHE A 95 -5.02 5.21 10.20
CA PHE A 95 -4.32 4.12 9.50
C PHE A 95 -4.82 3.96 8.06
N ALA A 96 -6.14 3.89 7.86
CA ALA A 96 -6.73 3.67 6.54
C ALA A 96 -6.45 4.82 5.56
N ARG A 97 -6.50 6.09 6.03
CA ARG A 97 -6.30 7.25 5.16
C ARG A 97 -4.85 7.47 4.72
N ARG A 98 -3.88 6.88 5.42
CA ARG A 98 -2.45 7.06 5.15
C ARG A 98 -1.77 5.86 4.52
N THR A 99 -2.48 4.76 4.32
CA THR A 99 -1.93 3.52 3.78
C THR A 99 -2.47 3.19 2.39
N ILE A 100 -1.64 2.54 1.60
CA ILE A 100 -2.00 2.00 0.27
C ILE A 100 -1.27 0.69 0.05
N ILE A 101 -1.92 -0.24 -0.66
CA ILE A 101 -1.29 -1.50 -1.08
C ILE A 101 -0.62 -1.29 -2.43
N LEU A 102 0.65 -1.64 -2.50
CA LEU A 102 1.37 -1.82 -3.76
C LEU A 102 1.31 -3.29 -4.15
N ASP A 103 0.77 -3.57 -5.33
CA ASP A 103 0.54 -4.91 -5.87
C ASP A 103 1.35 -5.09 -7.16
N ASP A 104 1.83 -6.30 -7.44
CA ASP A 104 2.59 -6.62 -8.66
C ASP A 104 1.73 -7.14 -9.82
N ASP A 105 0.41 -7.04 -9.70
CA ASP A 105 -0.59 -7.52 -10.70
C ASP A 105 -0.52 -9.02 -10.96
N ASN A 106 0.05 -9.80 -10.05
CA ASN A 106 0.15 -11.25 -10.16
C ASN A 106 -0.83 -11.95 -9.20
N ASN A 107 -1.94 -12.43 -9.74
CA ASN A 107 -2.98 -13.12 -8.96
C ASN A 107 -2.64 -14.57 -8.58
N VAL A 108 -1.44 -15.05 -8.90
CA VAL A 108 -1.02 -16.42 -8.57
C VAL A 108 -0.56 -16.47 -7.12
N GLN A 109 -1.36 -17.06 -6.26
CA GLN A 109 -1.01 -17.27 -4.86
C GLN A 109 0.21 -18.18 -4.72
N ASN A 110 1.19 -17.78 -3.91
CA ASN A 110 2.43 -18.51 -3.69
C ASN A 110 3.18 -18.81 -5.02
N ALA A 111 3.22 -17.84 -5.93
CA ALA A 111 3.96 -17.98 -7.18
C ALA A 111 5.37 -18.54 -6.91
N ALA A 112 5.82 -19.46 -7.77
CA ALA A 112 7.10 -20.14 -7.59
C ALA A 112 8.28 -19.15 -7.74
N ILE A 113 8.69 -18.56 -6.66
CA ILE A 113 9.77 -17.56 -6.61
C ILE A 113 11.07 -18.11 -7.19
N THR A 114 11.30 -19.40 -7.08
CA THR A 114 12.43 -20.12 -7.72
C THR A 114 12.27 -20.27 -9.22
N GLY A 115 11.07 -20.15 -9.77
CA GLY A 115 10.76 -20.28 -11.21
C GLY A 115 10.86 -18.99 -12.02
N GLY A 116 11.18 -17.87 -11.40
CA GLY A 116 11.23 -16.58 -12.07
C GLY A 116 10.02 -15.67 -11.82
N ASP A 117 8.98 -16.16 -11.17
CA ASP A 117 7.77 -15.42 -10.80
C ASP A 117 7.99 -14.61 -9.51
N LYS A 118 9.10 -13.87 -9.46
CA LYS A 118 9.41 -13.03 -8.32
C LYS A 118 8.47 -11.84 -8.27
N PRO A 119 8.07 -11.40 -7.06
CA PRO A 119 7.41 -10.12 -6.90
C PRO A 119 8.21 -9.01 -7.59
N TYR A 120 7.52 -8.12 -8.28
CA TYR A 120 8.15 -7.04 -9.04
C TYR A 120 9.11 -6.18 -8.21
N PHE A 121 8.78 -5.95 -6.94
CA PHE A 121 9.57 -5.13 -6.01
C PHE A 121 10.40 -5.96 -5.03
N TRP A 122 11.03 -7.02 -5.51
CA TRP A 122 11.97 -7.82 -4.74
C TRP A 122 13.10 -6.95 -4.16
N PRO A 123 13.26 -6.84 -2.83
CA PRO A 123 13.99 -5.73 -2.23
C PRO A 123 15.50 -5.80 -2.36
N ARG A 124 16.10 -6.98 -2.61
CA ARG A 124 17.56 -7.10 -2.76
C ARG A 124 17.96 -8.22 -3.71
N PRO A 125 18.84 -7.95 -4.67
CA PRO A 125 19.53 -9.00 -5.42
C PRO A 125 20.31 -9.90 -4.47
N GLY A 126 20.16 -11.23 -4.59
CA GLY A 126 20.92 -12.21 -3.82
C GLY A 126 20.33 -12.62 -2.47
N LEU A 127 19.18 -12.06 -2.04
CA LEU A 127 18.43 -12.65 -0.94
C LEU A 127 17.78 -13.96 -1.41
N SER A 128 18.00 -15.05 -0.64
CA SER A 128 17.21 -16.26 -0.84
C SER A 128 15.79 -16.05 -0.33
N VAL A 129 14.85 -16.74 -0.95
CA VAL A 129 13.44 -16.81 -0.52
C VAL A 129 13.34 -17.15 0.97
N ASP A 130 14.15 -18.10 1.42
CA ASP A 130 14.13 -18.57 2.81
C ASP A 130 14.51 -17.50 3.83
N ASN A 131 15.33 -16.53 3.44
CA ASN A 131 15.76 -15.44 4.32
C ASN A 131 14.80 -14.25 4.32
N PHE A 132 13.96 -14.16 3.30
CA PHE A 132 13.04 -13.04 3.15
C PHE A 132 11.72 -13.25 3.90
N PHE A 133 11.30 -14.49 4.04
CA PHE A 133 10.00 -14.85 4.62
C PHE A 133 10.05 -15.40 6.05
N ARG A 134 11.23 -15.48 6.60
CA ARG A 134 11.41 -15.74 8.03
C ARG A 134 11.51 -14.41 8.77
N GLY A 135 10.38 -13.73 8.87
CA GLY A 135 10.25 -12.56 9.74
C GLY A 135 9.96 -12.98 11.17
#